data_53a31bc946342c2fb293c47390db8cd2
#
_entry.id   53a31bc946342c2fb293c47390db8cd2
#
_cell.length_a   1.000
_cell.length_b   1.000
_cell.length_c   1.000
_cell.angle_alpha   90.00
_cell.angle_beta   90.00
_cell.angle_gamma   90.00
#
_symmetry.space_group_name_H-M   'P 1'
#
loop_
_entity.id
_entity.type
_entity.pdbx_description
1 polymer ?
#
loop_
_entity_poly.entity_id
_entity_poly.type
_entity_poly.pdbx_seq_one_letter_code
_entity_poly.pdbx_strand_id
1 'polypeptide(L)'
;MEHLVQKIYEFFYDNPSLEKHKTLSDFLDTLPEFRIEEDNGISSIDMNLANYVSSICKQMANDMLLIPVKTNPTFCLPHVYYPIGESNIDDYAAFLEELEYGSYDFKYQGFVYTRNWFEKSIIPIVGKKENKDEDIGSAYYIGGNMFVTAAHCINGLKTFNLLLNNEEPIKLKEVWFAKDVDPQLYDIAVIIADEEINLPALKFDEVSVLDPVIVIGYPPVPGMLPIQTVETATVGAVISQQKSAIGEVVAPAKNYFSQLDYFIINARVKGGNSGGPVINQWGKVIGTVVETPFDSQGGSASGRYDIMGYGLCLPSKYVTQVIENPNIKELHFTGNSYTCISK
;
A
#
# COMPACT_ATOMS: atom_id res chain seq x y z
N MET A 1 7.28 11.94 -8.39
CA MET A 1 8.76 12.05 -8.24
C MET A 1 9.17 11.06 -7.17
N GLU A 2 9.92 10.07 -7.57
CA GLU A 2 10.37 9.00 -6.67
C GLU A 2 11.48 9.51 -5.77
N HIS A 3 11.38 9.19 -4.46
CA HIS A 3 12.37 9.53 -3.44
C HIS A 3 12.77 11.03 -3.42
N LEU A 4 11.78 11.91 -3.60
CA LEU A 4 12.03 13.35 -3.64
C LEU A 4 12.60 13.85 -2.31
N VAL A 5 12.08 13.40 -1.19
CA VAL A 5 12.51 13.81 0.15
C VAL A 5 13.93 13.34 0.43
N GLN A 6 14.26 12.10 0.05
CA GLN A 6 15.63 11.59 0.14
C GLN A 6 16.59 12.43 -0.70
N LYS A 7 16.24 12.72 -1.97
CA LYS A 7 17.05 13.55 -2.86
C LYS A 7 17.29 14.96 -2.30
N ILE A 8 16.27 15.58 -1.71
CA ILE A 8 16.40 16.89 -1.05
C ILE A 8 17.35 16.80 0.15
N TYR A 9 17.16 15.78 1.00
CA TYR A 9 17.98 15.58 2.18
C TYR A 9 19.44 15.39 1.81
N GLU A 10 19.77 14.49 0.91
CA GLU A 10 21.12 14.20 0.43
C GLU A 10 21.75 15.41 -0.24
N PHE A 11 21.00 16.14 -1.08
CA PHE A 11 21.50 17.34 -1.74
C PHE A 11 21.98 18.38 -0.76
N PHE A 12 21.23 18.65 0.30
CA PHE A 12 21.61 19.62 1.31
C PHE A 12 22.61 19.05 2.33
N TYR A 13 22.71 17.73 2.50
CA TYR A 13 23.68 17.09 3.38
C TYR A 13 25.12 17.34 2.92
N ASP A 14 25.36 17.34 1.64
CA ASP A 14 26.66 17.66 1.02
C ASP A 14 26.99 19.15 1.05
N ASN A 15 26.32 19.95 1.83
CA ASN A 15 26.55 21.41 1.87
C ASN A 15 27.81 21.73 2.68
N PRO A 16 28.95 22.09 2.02
CA PRO A 16 30.26 21.97 2.63
C PRO A 16 30.64 23.11 3.59
N SER A 17 29.96 24.23 3.57
CA SER A 17 30.26 25.36 4.47
C SER A 17 29.27 26.51 4.38
N LEU A 18 29.29 27.39 5.40
CA LEU A 18 28.51 28.63 5.44
C LEU A 18 28.83 29.61 4.31
N GLU A 19 29.94 29.44 3.62
CA GLU A 19 30.40 30.38 2.57
C GLU A 19 29.97 29.95 1.15
N LYS A 20 29.74 28.67 0.92
CA LYS A 20 29.25 28.14 -0.36
C LYS A 20 27.96 27.36 -0.14
N HIS A 21 26.85 28.08 -0.09
CA HIS A 21 25.54 27.45 0.11
C HIS A 21 24.98 26.90 -1.19
N LYS A 22 24.55 25.66 -1.15
CA LYS A 22 23.61 25.13 -2.13
C LYS A 22 22.22 25.70 -1.86
N THR A 23 21.56 26.18 -2.90
CA THR A 23 20.22 26.78 -2.81
C THR A 23 19.16 25.81 -3.33
N LEU A 24 17.90 26.11 -3.05
CA LEU A 24 16.79 25.37 -3.64
C LEU A 24 16.78 25.46 -5.17
N SER A 25 17.25 26.61 -5.74
CA SER A 25 17.42 26.76 -7.18
C SER A 25 18.46 25.77 -7.72
N ASP A 26 19.58 25.61 -7.02
CA ASP A 26 20.62 24.67 -7.43
C ASP A 26 20.12 23.23 -7.38
N PHE A 27 19.25 22.89 -6.40
CA PHE A 27 18.58 21.58 -6.36
C PHE A 27 17.69 21.36 -7.58
N LEU A 28 16.82 22.33 -7.90
CA LEU A 28 15.92 22.26 -9.05
C LEU A 28 16.69 22.11 -10.36
N ASP A 29 17.86 22.72 -10.47
CA ASP A 29 18.74 22.59 -11.63
C ASP A 29 19.33 21.18 -11.80
N THR A 30 19.36 20.36 -10.77
CA THR A 30 19.80 18.96 -10.85
C THR A 30 18.75 18.02 -11.43
N LEU A 31 17.49 18.45 -11.52
CA LEU A 31 16.36 17.62 -11.91
C LEU A 31 15.87 18.03 -13.30
N PRO A 32 16.12 17.19 -14.34
CA PRO A 32 15.77 17.53 -15.70
C PRO A 32 14.24 17.68 -15.90
N GLU A 33 13.41 16.99 -15.12
CA GLU A 33 11.95 17.08 -15.17
C GLU A 33 11.39 18.46 -14.79
N PHE A 34 12.21 19.36 -14.18
CA PHE A 34 11.80 20.71 -13.83
C PHE A 34 12.09 21.75 -14.93
N ARG A 35 12.74 21.32 -16.00
CA ARG A 35 13.10 22.20 -17.12
C ARG A 35 12.05 22.11 -18.21
N ILE A 36 11.49 23.25 -18.58
CA ILE A 36 10.64 23.40 -19.74
C ILE A 36 11.52 23.98 -20.86
N GLU A 37 11.66 23.24 -21.96
CA GLU A 37 12.29 23.76 -23.16
C GLU A 37 11.27 24.63 -23.92
N GLU A 38 11.55 25.90 -24.05
CA GLU A 38 10.76 26.81 -24.87
C GLU A 38 11.21 26.75 -26.33
N ASP A 39 10.30 27.06 -27.26
CA ASP A 39 10.57 27.04 -28.72
C ASP A 39 11.77 27.90 -29.16
N ASN A 40 12.21 28.80 -28.31
CA ASN A 40 13.35 29.71 -28.55
C ASN A 40 14.69 29.14 -28.05
N GLY A 41 14.72 27.91 -27.53
CA GLY A 41 15.93 27.26 -26.97
C GLY A 41 16.30 27.75 -25.56
N ILE A 42 15.44 28.51 -24.90
CA ILE A 42 15.61 28.92 -23.51
C ILE A 42 14.97 27.85 -22.63
N SER A 43 15.73 27.31 -21.66
CA SER A 43 15.20 26.41 -20.65
C SER A 43 14.73 27.22 -19.45
N SER A 44 13.45 27.13 -19.12
CA SER A 44 12.87 27.74 -17.92
C SER A 44 12.51 26.67 -16.86
N ILE A 45 12.46 27.09 -15.58
CA ILE A 45 12.03 26.20 -14.49
C ILE A 45 10.51 26.19 -14.43
N ASP A 46 9.89 25.00 -14.33
CA ASP A 46 8.46 24.89 -14.04
C ASP A 46 8.14 25.43 -12.64
N MET A 47 7.49 26.57 -12.60
CA MET A 47 7.17 27.26 -11.34
C MET A 47 6.18 26.49 -10.45
N ASN A 48 5.32 25.62 -11.03
CA ASN A 48 4.41 24.81 -10.24
C ASN A 48 5.18 23.72 -9.51
N LEU A 49 6.11 23.08 -10.20
CA LEU A 49 6.99 22.07 -9.60
C LEU A 49 7.95 22.71 -8.59
N ALA A 50 8.51 23.88 -8.87
CA ALA A 50 9.35 24.62 -7.91
C ALA A 50 8.60 24.96 -6.62
N ASN A 51 7.34 25.42 -6.73
CA ASN A 51 6.48 25.68 -5.58
C ASN A 51 6.16 24.38 -4.81
N TYR A 52 5.94 23.29 -5.52
CA TYR A 52 5.72 21.99 -4.90
C TYR A 52 6.92 21.54 -4.06
N VAL A 53 8.13 21.56 -4.62
CA VAL A 53 9.36 21.22 -3.88
C VAL A 53 9.58 22.16 -2.70
N SER A 54 9.32 23.47 -2.88
CA SER A 54 9.39 24.42 -1.77
C SER A 54 8.42 24.08 -0.64
N SER A 55 7.22 23.57 -0.96
CA SER A 55 6.25 23.12 0.04
C SER A 55 6.72 21.88 0.79
N ILE A 56 7.37 20.94 0.12
CA ILE A 56 7.98 19.75 0.73
C ILE A 56 9.12 20.19 1.69
N CYS A 57 10.03 21.06 1.23
CA CYS A 57 11.10 21.59 2.10
C CYS A 57 10.55 22.29 3.36
N LYS A 58 9.41 22.98 3.27
CA LYS A 58 8.75 23.57 4.45
C LYS A 58 8.20 22.50 5.40
N GLN A 59 7.62 21.45 4.88
CA GLN A 59 7.13 20.32 5.70
C GLN A 59 8.31 19.63 6.39
N MET A 60 9.40 19.36 5.65
CA MET A 60 10.65 18.83 6.21
C MET A 60 11.21 19.74 7.32
N ALA A 61 11.12 21.06 7.15
CA ALA A 61 11.57 22.01 8.15
C ALA A 61 10.66 22.04 9.39
N ASN A 62 9.35 21.89 9.21
CA ASN A 62 8.41 21.77 10.34
C ASN A 62 8.65 20.49 11.16
N ASP A 63 9.05 19.41 10.50
CA ASP A 63 9.40 18.13 11.14
C ASP A 63 10.87 18.08 11.58
N MET A 64 11.58 19.21 11.49
CA MET A 64 12.99 19.36 11.88
C MET A 64 13.98 18.49 11.09
N LEU A 65 13.62 18.00 9.91
CA LEU A 65 14.53 17.29 9.01
C LEU A 65 15.46 18.25 8.27
N LEU A 66 15.01 19.49 8.07
CA LEU A 66 15.77 20.59 7.49
C LEU A 66 15.71 21.82 8.40
N ILE A 67 16.79 22.54 8.48
CA ILE A 67 16.88 23.82 9.20
C ILE A 67 16.98 24.93 8.15
N PRO A 68 15.98 25.82 8.03
CA PRO A 68 16.04 26.95 7.12
C PRO A 68 17.06 28.00 7.64
N VAL A 69 18.03 28.36 6.82
CA VAL A 69 19.13 29.26 7.24
C VAL A 69 19.05 30.61 6.56
N LYS A 70 18.56 30.64 5.31
CA LYS A 70 18.51 31.87 4.53
C LYS A 70 17.23 31.97 3.74
N THR A 71 16.62 33.16 3.75
CA THR A 71 15.38 33.45 3.02
C THR A 71 15.69 34.31 1.80
N ASN A 72 15.08 33.97 0.66
CA ASN A 72 15.16 34.79 -0.53
C ASN A 72 14.41 36.12 -0.28
N PRO A 73 15.09 37.27 -0.41
CA PRO A 73 14.47 38.57 -0.11
C PRO A 73 13.35 38.95 -1.09
N THR A 74 13.37 38.41 -2.31
CA THR A 74 12.35 38.73 -3.34
C THR A 74 11.05 37.94 -3.10
N PHE A 75 11.14 36.66 -2.73
CA PHE A 75 9.99 35.78 -2.57
C PHE A 75 9.61 35.54 -1.12
N CYS A 76 10.38 36.04 -0.16
CA CYS A 76 10.21 35.83 1.29
C CYS A 76 10.10 34.33 1.67
N LEU A 77 10.74 33.46 0.90
CA LEU A 77 10.72 32.00 1.11
C LEU A 77 12.12 31.51 1.49
N PRO A 78 12.25 30.57 2.43
CA PRO A 78 13.50 29.88 2.68
C PRO A 78 14.02 29.24 1.38
N HIS A 79 15.30 29.38 1.10
CA HIS A 79 15.93 28.81 -0.10
C HIS A 79 17.27 28.14 0.17
N VAL A 80 17.80 28.25 1.39
CA VAL A 80 18.99 27.57 1.87
C VAL A 80 18.62 26.79 3.11
N TYR A 81 18.94 25.50 3.11
CA TYR A 81 18.64 24.60 4.20
C TYR A 81 19.89 23.82 4.63
N TYR A 82 19.91 23.40 5.88
CA TYR A 82 20.82 22.39 6.40
C TYR A 82 20.01 21.19 6.89
N PRO A 83 20.38 19.97 6.54
CA PRO A 83 19.72 18.79 7.07
C PRO A 83 20.07 18.63 8.55
N ILE A 84 19.21 17.98 9.29
CA ILE A 84 19.51 17.52 10.62
C ILE A 84 20.67 16.50 10.55
N GLY A 85 21.69 16.68 11.37
CA GLY A 85 22.86 15.79 11.37
C GLY A 85 22.68 14.60 12.31
N GLU A 86 23.52 13.59 12.13
CA GLU A 86 23.57 12.35 12.92
C GLU A 86 23.50 12.60 14.45
N SER A 87 24.22 13.60 14.95
CA SER A 87 24.27 13.94 16.38
C SER A 87 22.94 14.40 16.99
N ASN A 88 21.92 14.64 16.16
CA ASN A 88 20.61 15.16 16.59
C ASN A 88 19.49 14.14 16.40
N ILE A 89 19.82 12.91 16.01
CA ILE A 89 18.86 11.82 15.78
C ILE A 89 19.27 10.64 16.66
N ASP A 90 18.37 10.20 17.53
CA ASP A 90 18.64 9.13 18.50
C ASP A 90 19.02 7.81 17.82
N ASP A 91 18.33 7.46 16.73
CA ASP A 91 18.64 6.30 15.89
C ASP A 91 18.77 6.73 14.42
N TYR A 92 19.98 7.14 14.06
CA TYR A 92 20.27 7.62 12.71
C TYR A 92 20.22 6.52 11.66
N ALA A 93 20.53 5.28 12.02
CA ALA A 93 20.45 4.16 11.10
C ALA A 93 18.98 3.87 10.74
N ALA A 94 18.09 3.79 11.71
CA ALA A 94 16.66 3.63 11.48
C ALA A 94 16.09 4.80 10.68
N PHE A 95 16.53 6.03 10.95
CA PHE A 95 16.13 7.19 10.15
C PHE A 95 16.52 7.06 8.67
N LEU A 96 17.74 6.60 8.38
CA LEU A 96 18.19 6.40 7.00
C LEU A 96 17.39 5.29 6.30
N GLU A 97 17.08 4.20 7.01
CA GLU A 97 16.21 3.13 6.48
C GLU A 97 14.80 3.64 6.14
N GLU A 98 14.24 4.53 6.97
CA GLU A 98 12.94 5.16 6.70
C GLU A 98 13.01 6.14 5.52
N LEU A 99 14.11 6.87 5.39
CA LEU A 99 14.35 7.79 4.29
C LEU A 99 14.49 7.02 2.96
N GLU A 100 15.27 5.92 2.97
CA GLU A 100 15.47 5.04 1.81
C GLU A 100 14.16 4.32 1.40
N TYR A 101 13.36 3.88 2.37
CA TYR A 101 12.04 3.31 2.09
C TYR A 101 11.08 4.33 1.46
N GLY A 102 11.29 5.61 1.69
CA GLY A 102 10.44 6.70 1.23
C GLY A 102 9.29 7.04 2.18
N SER A 103 9.38 6.69 3.46
CA SER A 103 8.34 6.98 4.47
C SER A 103 7.97 8.46 4.49
N TYR A 104 8.95 9.33 4.40
CA TYR A 104 8.74 10.78 4.35
C TYR A 104 8.12 11.24 3.02
N ASP A 105 8.41 10.57 1.92
CA ASP A 105 7.75 10.82 0.64
C ASP A 105 6.26 10.50 0.72
N PHE A 106 5.88 9.36 1.30
CA PHE A 106 4.47 9.01 1.53
C PHE A 106 3.78 10.04 2.41
N LYS A 107 4.41 10.45 3.51
CA LYS A 107 3.87 11.46 4.43
C LYS A 107 3.62 12.80 3.74
N TYR A 108 4.58 13.32 2.99
CA TYR A 108 4.51 14.67 2.44
C TYR A 108 3.79 14.75 1.10
N GLN A 109 3.85 13.70 0.28
CA GLN A 109 3.14 13.63 -1.00
C GLN A 109 1.73 13.04 -0.84
N GLY A 110 1.42 12.41 0.28
CA GLY A 110 0.11 11.95 0.69
C GLY A 110 -0.41 10.72 -0.05
N PHE A 111 -1.66 10.37 0.20
CA PHE A 111 -2.26 9.11 -0.25
C PHE A 111 -2.38 8.95 -1.78
N VAL A 112 -2.37 10.03 -2.54
CA VAL A 112 -2.32 9.94 -4.01
C VAL A 112 -0.99 9.35 -4.45
N TYR A 113 0.10 9.78 -3.83
CA TYR A 113 1.43 9.24 -4.08
C TYR A 113 1.51 7.77 -3.63
N THR A 114 1.06 7.46 -2.42
CA THR A 114 1.01 6.08 -1.88
C THR A 114 0.26 5.13 -2.83
N ARG A 115 -0.93 5.55 -3.31
CA ARG A 115 -1.72 4.77 -4.25
C ARG A 115 -0.97 4.49 -5.55
N ASN A 116 -0.37 5.52 -6.14
CA ASN A 116 0.32 5.39 -7.42
C ASN A 116 1.60 4.55 -7.29
N TRP A 117 2.31 4.68 -6.16
CA TRP A 117 3.51 3.92 -5.88
C TRP A 117 3.25 2.41 -5.77
N PHE A 118 2.20 2.03 -5.03
CA PHE A 118 1.85 0.64 -4.79
C PHE A 118 0.79 0.08 -5.75
N GLU A 119 0.42 0.81 -6.80
CA GLU A 119 -0.60 0.38 -7.76
C GLU A 119 -0.36 -1.04 -8.29
N LYS A 120 0.88 -1.37 -8.65
CA LYS A 120 1.27 -2.68 -9.18
C LYS A 120 1.51 -3.74 -8.10
N SER A 121 1.74 -3.32 -6.87
CA SER A 121 2.02 -4.21 -5.74
C SER A 121 0.74 -4.72 -5.05
N ILE A 122 -0.41 -4.17 -5.40
CA ILE A 122 -1.72 -4.59 -4.90
C ILE A 122 -2.48 -5.17 -6.07
N ILE A 123 -2.77 -6.46 -6.01
CA ILE A 123 -3.24 -7.26 -7.14
C ILE A 123 -4.54 -7.99 -6.80
N PRO A 124 -5.40 -8.27 -7.81
CA PRO A 124 -6.61 -9.04 -7.58
C PRO A 124 -6.33 -10.53 -7.45
N ILE A 125 -7.07 -11.17 -6.57
CA ILE A 125 -7.29 -12.60 -6.55
C ILE A 125 -8.63 -12.86 -7.26
N VAL A 126 -8.60 -13.68 -8.28
CA VAL A 126 -9.81 -14.11 -8.99
C VAL A 126 -9.95 -15.61 -8.85
N GLY A 127 -11.09 -16.06 -8.36
CA GLY A 127 -11.32 -17.47 -8.12
C GLY A 127 -12.73 -17.92 -8.46
N LYS A 128 -12.92 -19.25 -8.53
CA LYS A 128 -14.22 -19.87 -8.75
C LYS A 128 -14.57 -20.80 -7.60
N LYS A 129 -15.78 -20.67 -7.08
CA LYS A 129 -16.37 -21.59 -6.10
C LYS A 129 -16.84 -22.88 -6.78
N GLU A 130 -17.20 -23.89 -5.99
CA GLU A 130 -17.73 -25.16 -6.53
C GLU A 130 -19.01 -24.98 -7.35
N ASN A 131 -19.86 -24.04 -6.99
CA ASN A 131 -21.10 -23.67 -7.72
C ASN A 131 -20.82 -22.90 -9.02
N LYS A 132 -19.53 -22.68 -9.39
CA LYS A 132 -19.04 -21.90 -10.53
C LYS A 132 -19.21 -20.38 -10.40
N ASP A 133 -19.68 -19.86 -9.27
CA ASP A 133 -19.67 -18.43 -9.01
C ASP A 133 -18.25 -17.94 -8.92
N GLU A 134 -17.99 -16.79 -9.55
CA GLU A 134 -16.72 -16.10 -9.45
C GLU A 134 -16.67 -15.29 -8.16
N ASP A 135 -15.49 -15.27 -7.54
CA ASP A 135 -15.21 -14.46 -6.35
C ASP A 135 -13.93 -13.67 -6.57
N ILE A 136 -13.90 -12.46 -6.01
CA ILE A 136 -12.80 -11.53 -6.18
C ILE A 136 -12.35 -11.05 -4.80
N GLY A 137 -11.05 -11.15 -4.56
CA GLY A 137 -10.36 -10.58 -3.40
C GLY A 137 -9.19 -9.72 -3.82
N SER A 138 -8.44 -9.26 -2.85
CA SER A 138 -7.22 -8.49 -3.03
C SER A 138 -6.05 -9.20 -2.36
N ALA A 139 -4.85 -9.00 -2.90
CA ALA A 139 -3.59 -9.37 -2.27
C ALA A 139 -2.58 -8.23 -2.43
N TYR A 140 -1.57 -8.20 -1.58
CA TYR A 140 -0.50 -7.21 -1.66
C TYR A 140 0.88 -7.83 -1.46
N TYR A 141 1.85 -7.28 -2.18
CA TYR A 141 3.23 -7.76 -2.22
C TYR A 141 4.06 -7.21 -1.06
N ILE A 142 4.80 -8.08 -0.37
CA ILE A 142 5.63 -7.75 0.79
C ILE A 142 7.13 -8.01 0.60
N GLY A 143 7.53 -8.37 -0.62
CA GLY A 143 8.93 -8.61 -0.97
C GLY A 143 9.25 -10.07 -1.30
N GLY A 144 10.37 -10.30 -1.97
CA GLY A 144 10.82 -11.62 -2.41
C GLY A 144 9.82 -12.26 -3.40
N ASN A 145 9.11 -13.26 -2.93
CA ASN A 145 8.07 -13.95 -3.70
C ASN A 145 6.75 -14.04 -2.91
N MET A 146 6.51 -13.16 -1.93
CA MET A 146 5.41 -13.24 -0.98
C MET A 146 4.30 -12.23 -1.25
N PHE A 147 3.06 -12.73 -1.25
CA PHE A 147 1.84 -11.91 -1.26
C PHE A 147 0.96 -12.24 -0.06
N VAL A 148 0.39 -11.24 0.56
CA VAL A 148 -0.54 -11.39 1.69
C VAL A 148 -1.97 -11.18 1.21
N THR A 149 -2.89 -11.95 1.77
CA THR A 149 -4.33 -11.82 1.56
C THR A 149 -5.11 -12.29 2.79
N ALA A 150 -6.44 -12.13 2.76
CA ALA A 150 -7.31 -12.78 3.73
C ALA A 150 -7.47 -14.27 3.39
N ALA A 151 -7.48 -15.15 4.40
CA ALA A 151 -7.56 -16.58 4.18
C ALA A 151 -8.87 -16.98 3.49
N HIS A 152 -9.99 -16.32 3.79
CA HIS A 152 -11.27 -16.60 3.15
C HIS A 152 -11.28 -16.27 1.65
N CYS A 153 -10.39 -15.40 1.17
CA CYS A 153 -10.23 -15.13 -0.26
C CYS A 153 -9.67 -16.32 -1.05
N ILE A 154 -9.17 -17.36 -0.36
CA ILE A 154 -8.65 -18.59 -0.94
C ILE A 154 -9.45 -19.79 -0.48
N ASN A 155 -9.77 -19.84 0.83
CA ASN A 155 -10.55 -20.93 1.41
C ASN A 155 -11.97 -20.95 0.82
N GLY A 156 -12.39 -22.12 0.33
CA GLY A 156 -13.68 -22.29 -0.32
C GLY A 156 -13.68 -22.00 -1.83
N LEU A 157 -12.56 -21.56 -2.39
CA LEU A 157 -12.38 -21.53 -3.83
C LEU A 157 -11.92 -22.89 -4.33
N LYS A 158 -12.54 -23.35 -5.43
CA LYS A 158 -12.10 -24.53 -6.15
C LYS A 158 -10.81 -24.24 -6.91
N THR A 159 -10.76 -23.07 -7.54
CA THR A 159 -9.59 -22.60 -8.31
C THR A 159 -9.43 -21.10 -8.12
N PHE A 160 -8.18 -20.60 -8.16
CA PHE A 160 -7.89 -19.17 -8.12
C PHE A 160 -6.62 -18.83 -8.90
N ASN A 161 -6.46 -17.56 -9.20
CA ASN A 161 -5.26 -16.96 -9.79
C ASN A 161 -4.96 -15.61 -9.12
N LEU A 162 -3.68 -15.25 -9.05
CA LEU A 162 -3.20 -13.90 -8.83
C LEU A 162 -2.84 -13.29 -10.19
N LEU A 163 -3.35 -12.10 -10.47
CA LEU A 163 -3.18 -11.49 -11.79
C LEU A 163 -2.28 -10.24 -11.70
N LEU A 164 -1.10 -10.32 -12.29
CA LEU A 164 -0.17 -9.21 -12.40
C LEU A 164 -0.34 -8.52 -13.77
N ASN A 165 -0.48 -7.19 -13.78
CA ASN A 165 -0.45 -6.36 -15.00
C ASN A 165 -1.35 -6.80 -16.16
N ASN A 166 -2.50 -7.41 -15.91
CA ASN A 166 -3.51 -7.76 -16.90
C ASN A 166 -3.21 -8.95 -17.83
N GLU A 167 -2.09 -9.63 -17.75
CA GLU A 167 -1.71 -10.49 -18.87
C GLU A 167 -1.51 -11.96 -18.50
N GLU A 168 -0.75 -12.27 -17.49
CA GLU A 168 -0.55 -13.68 -17.11
C GLU A 168 -0.70 -13.90 -15.61
N PRO A 169 -1.34 -15.00 -15.20
CA PRO A 169 -1.37 -15.37 -13.79
C PRO A 169 0.04 -15.63 -13.28
N ILE A 170 0.33 -15.10 -12.10
CA ILE A 170 1.60 -15.36 -11.41
C ILE A 170 1.71 -16.86 -11.17
N LYS A 171 2.88 -17.43 -11.44
CA LYS A 171 3.17 -18.82 -11.07
C LYS A 171 3.29 -18.93 -9.56
N LEU A 172 2.42 -19.76 -8.96
CA LEU A 172 2.31 -19.94 -7.52
C LEU A 172 2.83 -21.31 -7.11
N LYS A 173 3.49 -21.38 -5.97
CA LYS A 173 4.06 -22.59 -5.40
C LYS A 173 3.21 -23.14 -4.26
N GLU A 174 2.95 -22.32 -3.25
CA GLU A 174 2.29 -22.75 -2.03
C GLU A 174 1.55 -21.59 -1.36
N VAL A 175 0.70 -21.92 -0.40
CA VAL A 175 0.02 -20.96 0.47
C VAL A 175 0.29 -21.33 1.92
N TRP A 176 0.60 -20.33 2.72
CA TRP A 176 0.86 -20.43 4.14
C TRP A 176 -0.32 -19.88 4.94
N PHE A 177 -0.79 -20.66 5.89
CA PHE A 177 -1.81 -20.26 6.86
C PHE A 177 -1.23 -20.29 8.27
N ALA A 178 -1.94 -19.73 9.23
CA ALA A 178 -1.56 -19.88 10.63
C ALA A 178 -1.59 -21.36 11.04
N LYS A 179 -0.55 -21.80 11.78
CA LYS A 179 -0.46 -23.17 12.25
C LYS A 179 -1.36 -23.37 13.47
N ASP A 180 -1.98 -24.54 13.57
CA ASP A 180 -2.79 -24.98 14.71
C ASP A 180 -4.00 -24.06 15.03
N VAL A 181 -4.40 -23.22 14.11
CA VAL A 181 -5.58 -22.33 14.22
C VAL A 181 -6.48 -22.53 13.01
N ASP A 182 -7.79 -22.48 13.24
CA ASP A 182 -8.76 -22.51 12.14
C ASP A 182 -8.57 -21.28 11.26
N PRO A 183 -8.31 -21.44 9.94
CA PRO A 183 -8.19 -20.32 9.01
C PRO A 183 -9.43 -19.41 8.95
N GLN A 184 -10.60 -19.89 9.38
CA GLN A 184 -11.79 -19.04 9.51
C GLN A 184 -11.73 -18.11 10.72
N LEU A 185 -10.95 -18.47 11.75
CA LEU A 185 -10.74 -17.63 12.91
C LEU A 185 -9.51 -16.73 12.75
N TYR A 186 -8.48 -17.21 12.05
CA TYR A 186 -7.25 -16.48 11.75
C TYR A 186 -7.19 -16.17 10.25
N ASP A 187 -7.89 -15.14 9.87
CA ASP A 187 -8.20 -14.85 8.46
C ASP A 187 -7.05 -14.15 7.71
N ILE A 188 -5.86 -14.74 7.77
CA ILE A 188 -4.67 -14.33 7.02
C ILE A 188 -4.09 -15.51 6.26
N ALA A 189 -3.66 -15.28 5.03
CA ALA A 189 -2.88 -16.20 4.23
C ALA A 189 -1.71 -15.48 3.55
N VAL A 190 -0.58 -16.18 3.38
CA VAL A 190 0.57 -15.72 2.59
C VAL A 190 0.73 -16.64 1.40
N ILE A 191 0.67 -16.09 0.20
CA ILE A 191 0.82 -16.82 -1.06
C ILE A 191 2.25 -16.68 -1.52
N ILE A 192 2.87 -17.80 -1.86
CA ILE A 192 4.25 -17.85 -2.31
C ILE A 192 4.28 -18.07 -3.81
N ALA A 193 4.87 -17.13 -4.54
CA ALA A 193 5.14 -17.28 -5.96
C ALA A 193 6.35 -18.22 -6.20
N ASP A 194 6.42 -18.79 -7.39
CA ASP A 194 7.50 -19.71 -7.77
C ASP A 194 8.84 -18.98 -8.00
N GLU A 195 8.77 -17.72 -8.40
CA GLU A 195 9.93 -16.86 -8.69
C GLU A 195 9.84 -15.54 -7.89
N GLU A 196 10.98 -14.90 -7.67
CA GLU A 196 11.03 -13.56 -7.11
C GLU A 196 10.39 -12.54 -8.05
N ILE A 197 9.69 -11.58 -7.46
CA ILE A 197 8.95 -10.56 -8.20
C ILE A 197 9.53 -9.19 -7.85
N ASN A 198 9.82 -8.39 -8.86
CA ASN A 198 10.38 -7.06 -8.67
C ASN A 198 9.27 -5.99 -8.69
N LEU A 199 8.68 -5.74 -7.53
CA LEU A 199 7.67 -4.72 -7.28
C LEU A 199 8.04 -3.91 -6.03
N PRO A 200 7.53 -2.70 -5.86
CA PRO A 200 7.64 -1.98 -4.60
C PRO A 200 7.02 -2.81 -3.44
N ALA A 201 7.87 -3.26 -2.52
CA ALA A 201 7.42 -4.05 -1.38
C ALA A 201 6.80 -3.17 -0.29
N LEU A 202 5.65 -3.61 0.24
CA LEU A 202 5.03 -2.97 1.39
C LEU A 202 5.69 -3.49 2.67
N LYS A 203 6.15 -2.57 3.53
CA LYS A 203 6.65 -2.86 4.89
C LYS A 203 5.50 -2.80 5.89
N PHE A 204 5.70 -3.42 7.05
CA PHE A 204 4.71 -3.43 8.14
C PHE A 204 4.97 -2.35 9.18
N ASP A 205 3.88 -1.92 9.84
CA ASP A 205 3.91 -1.02 10.99
C ASP A 205 2.83 -1.43 12.00
N GLU A 206 2.88 -0.83 13.19
CA GLU A 206 1.88 -1.00 14.22
C GLU A 206 0.67 -0.10 13.98
N VAL A 207 -0.49 -0.52 14.47
CA VAL A 207 -1.74 0.24 14.37
C VAL A 207 -1.89 1.19 15.55
N SER A 208 -2.24 2.44 15.28
CA SER A 208 -2.62 3.42 16.29
C SER A 208 -4.00 4.02 15.99
N VAL A 209 -4.78 4.29 17.04
CA VAL A 209 -6.09 4.94 16.89
C VAL A 209 -5.91 6.36 16.35
N LEU A 210 -6.78 6.76 15.43
CA LEU A 210 -6.76 8.02 14.67
C LEU A 210 -5.66 8.10 13.61
N ASP A 211 -4.91 7.01 13.34
CA ASP A 211 -4.02 6.99 12.19
C ASP A 211 -4.82 7.21 10.90
N PRO A 212 -4.43 8.20 10.07
CA PRO A 212 -4.97 8.33 8.73
C PRO A 212 -4.55 7.14 7.88
N VAL A 213 -5.50 6.56 7.14
CA VAL A 213 -5.25 5.36 6.35
C VAL A 213 -5.84 5.43 4.95
N ILE A 214 -5.21 4.70 4.04
CA ILE A 214 -5.78 4.36 2.74
C ILE A 214 -5.94 2.85 2.63
N VAL A 215 -7.09 2.41 2.15
CA VAL A 215 -7.36 1.03 1.74
C VAL A 215 -7.34 0.96 0.23
N ILE A 216 -6.63 0.00 -0.33
CA ILE A 216 -6.54 -0.23 -1.77
C ILE A 216 -6.93 -1.69 -2.06
N GLY A 217 -7.78 -1.89 -3.07
CA GLY A 217 -8.25 -3.22 -3.42
C GLY A 217 -9.14 -3.24 -4.67
N TYR A 218 -9.85 -4.34 -4.89
CA TYR A 218 -10.65 -4.61 -6.08
C TYR A 218 -12.14 -4.86 -5.79
N PRO A 219 -12.83 -3.93 -5.13
CA PRO A 219 -14.25 -4.10 -4.86
C PRO A 219 -15.08 -3.99 -6.15
N PRO A 220 -16.14 -4.82 -6.32
CA PRO A 220 -17.02 -4.74 -7.45
C PRO A 220 -17.70 -3.37 -7.55
N VAL A 221 -17.92 -2.90 -8.77
CA VAL A 221 -18.63 -1.64 -9.02
C VAL A 221 -20.11 -1.92 -9.24
N PRO A 222 -21.00 -1.37 -8.41
CA PRO A 222 -22.43 -1.44 -8.67
C PRO A 222 -22.77 -0.80 -10.03
N GLY A 223 -23.55 -1.51 -10.86
CA GLY A 223 -24.01 -1.00 -12.15
C GLY A 223 -23.07 -1.23 -13.34
N MET A 224 -21.88 -1.77 -13.16
CA MET A 224 -21.15 -2.39 -14.24
C MET A 224 -21.76 -3.77 -14.49
N LEU A 225 -22.13 -4.03 -15.77
CA LEU A 225 -22.74 -5.26 -16.20
C LEU A 225 -21.92 -6.48 -15.71
N PRO A 226 -22.59 -7.55 -15.26
CA PRO A 226 -21.91 -8.81 -15.07
C PRO A 226 -21.30 -9.17 -16.41
N ILE A 227 -19.98 -9.28 -16.44
CA ILE A 227 -19.25 -9.56 -17.66
C ILE A 227 -19.57 -11.00 -18.04
N GLN A 228 -20.37 -11.13 -19.09
CA GLN A 228 -20.60 -12.42 -19.69
C GLN A 228 -19.28 -12.92 -20.29
N THR A 229 -18.61 -13.80 -19.56
CA THR A 229 -17.96 -15.00 -20.04
C THR A 229 -17.06 -14.94 -21.27
N VAL A 230 -16.05 -14.10 -21.24
CA VAL A 230 -14.76 -14.49 -21.81
C VAL A 230 -13.75 -14.32 -20.69
N GLU A 231 -13.00 -15.33 -20.31
CA GLU A 231 -12.07 -15.31 -19.16
C GLU A 231 -11.15 -14.08 -19.19
N THR A 232 -10.68 -13.65 -20.36
CA THR A 232 -9.90 -12.45 -20.60
C THR A 232 -10.66 -11.14 -20.36
N ALA A 233 -11.96 -11.08 -20.60
CA ALA A 233 -12.76 -9.87 -20.38
C ALA A 233 -13.07 -9.66 -18.89
N THR A 234 -13.26 -10.73 -18.13
CA THR A 234 -13.43 -10.68 -16.67
C THR A 234 -12.15 -10.14 -16.02
N VAL A 235 -10.99 -10.64 -16.43
CA VAL A 235 -9.68 -10.18 -15.97
C VAL A 235 -9.50 -8.69 -16.23
N GLY A 236 -9.69 -8.22 -17.47
CA GLY A 236 -9.55 -6.81 -17.82
C GLY A 236 -10.48 -5.88 -17.04
N ALA A 237 -11.70 -6.31 -16.78
CA ALA A 237 -12.66 -5.52 -15.99
C ALA A 237 -12.32 -5.48 -14.49
N VAL A 238 -11.77 -6.54 -13.93
CA VAL A 238 -11.33 -6.57 -12.52
C VAL A 238 -10.17 -5.62 -12.31
N ILE A 239 -9.19 -5.65 -13.17
CA ILE A 239 -7.96 -4.85 -13.02
C ILE A 239 -8.23 -3.36 -13.25
N SER A 240 -9.08 -3.00 -14.20
CA SER A 240 -9.49 -1.61 -14.40
C SER A 240 -10.26 -1.03 -13.20
N GLN A 241 -10.57 -1.85 -12.19
CA GLN A 241 -11.40 -1.51 -11.05
C GLN A 241 -10.65 -1.41 -9.73
N GLN A 242 -9.32 -1.34 -9.72
CA GLN A 242 -8.60 -1.03 -8.50
C GLN A 242 -9.11 0.30 -7.91
N LYS A 243 -9.51 0.27 -6.67
CA LYS A 243 -10.07 1.41 -5.94
C LYS A 243 -9.36 1.64 -4.63
N SER A 244 -9.41 2.89 -4.21
CA SER A 244 -8.92 3.29 -2.91
C SER A 244 -9.98 4.06 -2.15
N ALA A 245 -9.97 3.90 -0.83
CA ALA A 245 -10.77 4.67 0.11
C ALA A 245 -9.88 5.19 1.23
N ILE A 246 -10.07 6.45 1.58
CA ILE A 246 -9.34 7.11 2.68
C ILE A 246 -10.24 7.11 3.91
N GLY A 247 -9.62 6.94 5.07
CA GLY A 247 -10.27 6.98 6.36
C GLY A 247 -9.26 7.06 7.50
N GLU A 248 -9.69 6.63 8.67
CA GLU A 248 -8.92 6.63 9.90
C GLU A 248 -9.18 5.34 10.69
N VAL A 249 -8.23 4.97 11.54
CA VAL A 249 -8.43 3.93 12.55
C VAL A 249 -9.35 4.48 13.64
N VAL A 250 -10.52 3.86 13.79
CA VAL A 250 -11.56 4.36 14.70
C VAL A 250 -11.42 3.79 16.11
N ALA A 251 -11.18 2.48 16.21
CA ALA A 251 -11.12 1.79 17.49
C ALA A 251 -10.41 0.44 17.39
N PRO A 252 -9.81 -0.06 18.48
CA PRO A 252 -9.49 -1.46 18.63
C PRO A 252 -10.79 -2.29 18.74
N ALA A 253 -10.76 -3.51 18.26
CA ALA A 253 -11.83 -4.49 18.44
C ALA A 253 -11.24 -5.84 18.84
N LYS A 254 -12.02 -6.68 19.46
CA LYS A 254 -11.59 -8.01 19.89
C LYS A 254 -12.64 -9.06 19.56
N ASN A 255 -12.22 -10.13 18.93
CA ASN A 255 -13.09 -11.27 18.73
C ASN A 255 -13.11 -12.13 19.99
N TYR A 256 -14.28 -12.29 20.61
CA TYR A 256 -14.46 -13.07 21.82
C TYR A 256 -14.14 -14.57 21.68
N PHE A 257 -14.34 -15.11 20.48
CA PHE A 257 -14.13 -16.54 20.25
C PHE A 257 -12.68 -16.88 19.92
N SER A 258 -12.03 -16.09 19.06
CA SER A 258 -10.63 -16.30 18.65
C SER A 258 -9.62 -15.65 19.57
N GLN A 259 -10.06 -14.73 20.43
CA GLN A 259 -9.18 -13.87 21.27
C GLN A 259 -8.20 -13.00 20.44
N LEU A 260 -8.38 -12.92 19.12
CA LEU A 260 -7.57 -12.10 18.25
C LEU A 260 -7.93 -10.62 18.41
N ASP A 261 -6.91 -9.79 18.37
CA ASP A 261 -7.10 -8.35 18.28
C ASP A 261 -7.44 -7.99 16.83
N TYR A 262 -8.42 -7.14 16.67
CA TYR A 262 -8.80 -6.50 15.42
C TYR A 262 -8.75 -4.99 15.60
N PHE A 263 -8.86 -4.27 14.51
CA PHE A 263 -9.17 -2.84 14.56
C PHE A 263 -10.21 -2.47 13.51
N ILE A 264 -10.88 -1.36 13.75
CA ILE A 264 -11.96 -0.85 12.91
C ILE A 264 -11.48 0.42 12.24
N ILE A 265 -11.75 0.52 10.93
CA ILE A 265 -11.51 1.72 10.13
C ILE A 265 -12.84 2.28 9.61
N ASN A 266 -12.90 3.61 9.39
CA ASN A 266 -14.05 4.28 8.76
C ASN A 266 -13.88 4.48 7.25
N ALA A 267 -12.77 3.99 6.67
CA ALA A 267 -12.64 3.92 5.22
C ALA A 267 -13.69 2.99 4.63
N ARG A 268 -14.31 3.42 3.53
CA ARG A 268 -15.38 2.66 2.88
C ARG A 268 -14.86 1.35 2.28
N VAL A 269 -15.14 0.25 2.96
CA VAL A 269 -14.76 -1.10 2.55
C VAL A 269 -15.99 -1.84 2.01
N LYS A 270 -15.79 -2.67 0.98
CA LYS A 270 -16.80 -3.54 0.37
C LYS A 270 -16.20 -4.90 0.05
N GLY A 271 -17.02 -5.89 -0.27
CA GLY A 271 -16.57 -7.16 -0.83
C GLY A 271 -15.57 -6.93 -1.96
N GLY A 272 -14.48 -7.72 -2.03
CA GLY A 272 -13.35 -7.51 -2.94
C GLY A 272 -12.22 -6.64 -2.39
N ASN A 273 -12.44 -5.82 -1.35
CA ASN A 273 -11.34 -5.23 -0.57
C ASN A 273 -10.70 -6.23 0.39
N SER A 274 -11.39 -7.33 0.69
CA SER A 274 -10.87 -8.41 1.54
C SER A 274 -9.51 -8.88 1.06
N GLY A 275 -8.56 -9.01 1.98
CA GLY A 275 -7.16 -9.32 1.69
C GLY A 275 -6.33 -8.12 1.24
N GLY A 276 -6.94 -6.96 1.00
CA GLY A 276 -6.23 -5.72 0.67
C GLY A 276 -5.55 -5.07 1.88
N PRO A 277 -4.48 -4.30 1.67
CA PRO A 277 -3.75 -3.64 2.74
C PRO A 277 -4.49 -2.41 3.28
N VAL A 278 -4.32 -2.16 4.57
CA VAL A 278 -4.59 -0.88 5.23
C VAL A 278 -3.25 -0.19 5.42
N ILE A 279 -3.02 0.89 4.69
CA ILE A 279 -1.72 1.58 4.63
C ILE A 279 -1.84 2.92 5.37
N ASN A 280 -0.91 3.19 6.28
CA ASN A 280 -0.86 4.44 7.02
C ASN A 280 -0.20 5.57 6.20
N GLN A 281 -0.12 6.77 6.78
CA GLN A 281 0.49 7.94 6.15
C GLN A 281 2.00 7.80 5.85
N TRP A 282 2.66 6.80 6.42
CA TRP A 282 4.07 6.50 6.20
C TRP A 282 4.31 5.46 5.09
N GLY A 283 3.24 5.08 4.37
CA GLY A 283 3.31 4.06 3.31
C GLY A 283 3.45 2.64 3.82
N LYS A 284 3.20 2.39 5.11
CA LYS A 284 3.35 1.08 5.74
C LYS A 284 2.00 0.42 6.02
N VAL A 285 1.95 -0.89 5.90
CA VAL A 285 0.76 -1.70 6.19
C VAL A 285 0.61 -1.87 7.69
N ILE A 286 -0.47 -1.37 8.25
CA ILE A 286 -0.84 -1.57 9.65
C ILE A 286 -1.80 -2.75 9.84
N GLY A 287 -2.36 -3.27 8.75
CA GLY A 287 -3.22 -4.45 8.77
C GLY A 287 -3.81 -4.82 7.43
N THR A 288 -4.57 -5.91 7.45
CA THR A 288 -5.26 -6.49 6.29
C THR A 288 -6.77 -6.42 6.49
N VAL A 289 -7.49 -6.00 5.47
CA VAL A 289 -8.96 -5.99 5.46
C VAL A 289 -9.46 -7.44 5.43
N VAL A 290 -10.29 -7.82 6.39
CA VAL A 290 -10.80 -9.20 6.49
C VAL A 290 -12.32 -9.28 6.37
N GLU A 291 -13.06 -8.31 6.88
CA GLU A 291 -14.52 -8.34 6.86
C GLU A 291 -15.13 -6.95 6.91
N THR A 292 -16.36 -6.83 6.42
CA THR A 292 -17.25 -5.74 6.81
C THR A 292 -18.08 -6.21 8.01
N PRO A 293 -18.17 -5.47 9.13
CA PRO A 293 -18.69 -5.94 10.42
C PRO A 293 -20.10 -6.53 10.42
N PHE A 294 -20.82 -6.52 9.31
CA PHE A 294 -22.23 -6.94 9.23
C PHE A 294 -22.59 -7.85 8.06
N ASP A 295 -21.60 -8.33 7.28
CA ASP A 295 -21.85 -9.24 6.16
C ASP A 295 -22.06 -10.71 6.60
N SER A 296 -21.74 -11.05 7.84
CA SER A 296 -21.78 -12.43 8.36
C SER A 296 -23.17 -12.97 8.65
N GLN A 297 -24.23 -12.16 8.52
CA GLN A 297 -25.59 -12.64 8.64
C GLN A 297 -26.32 -12.55 7.29
N GLY A 298 -26.12 -13.58 6.47
CA GLY A 298 -26.82 -13.81 5.21
C GLY A 298 -28.34 -13.83 5.35
N GLY A 299 -28.91 -12.71 5.59
CA GLY A 299 -30.35 -12.46 5.57
C GLY A 299 -30.63 -11.29 4.65
N SER A 300 -31.60 -11.43 3.76
CA SER A 300 -32.10 -10.48 2.79
C SER A 300 -32.60 -9.13 3.37
N ALA A 301 -32.21 -8.80 4.60
CA ALA A 301 -32.41 -7.52 5.28
C ALA A 301 -31.19 -6.59 5.18
N SER A 302 -30.16 -6.98 4.43
CA SER A 302 -28.84 -6.34 4.34
C SER A 302 -28.81 -4.93 3.73
N GLY A 303 -29.88 -4.50 3.07
CA GLY A 303 -29.95 -3.16 2.49
C GLY A 303 -29.84 -1.99 3.48
N ARG A 304 -29.84 -2.23 4.80
CA ARG A 304 -29.75 -1.18 5.83
C ARG A 304 -28.39 -1.03 6.49
N TYR A 305 -27.54 -2.05 6.45
CA TYR A 305 -26.26 -2.07 7.18
C TYR A 305 -25.03 -1.70 6.36
N ASP A 306 -25.12 -1.74 5.04
CA ASP A 306 -24.10 -1.25 4.09
C ASP A 306 -23.84 0.27 4.18
N ILE A 307 -24.65 0.96 5.01
CA ILE A 307 -24.58 2.42 5.20
C ILE A 307 -23.48 2.83 6.19
N MET A 308 -22.99 1.94 7.04
CA MET A 308 -22.03 2.33 8.10
C MET A 308 -20.60 2.51 7.60
N GLY A 309 -20.19 1.87 6.49
CA GLY A 309 -18.90 2.14 5.85
C GLY A 309 -17.67 1.80 6.69
N TYR A 310 -17.80 0.96 7.73
CA TYR A 310 -16.70 0.49 8.54
C TYR A 310 -16.07 -0.76 7.94
N GLY A 311 -14.74 -0.91 8.10
CA GLY A 311 -13.99 -2.12 7.79
C GLY A 311 -13.42 -2.75 9.05
N LEU A 312 -13.47 -4.07 9.13
CA LEU A 312 -12.79 -4.85 10.16
C LEU A 312 -11.46 -5.37 9.60
N CYS A 313 -10.39 -5.16 10.35
CA CYS A 313 -9.04 -5.43 9.88
C CYS A 313 -8.24 -6.21 10.94
N LEU A 314 -7.40 -7.13 10.47
CA LEU A 314 -6.39 -7.81 11.30
C LEU A 314 -5.07 -7.03 11.26
N PRO A 315 -4.46 -6.72 12.43
CA PRO A 315 -3.16 -6.09 12.51
C PRO A 315 -2.05 -6.85 11.76
N SER A 316 -1.10 -6.10 11.21
CA SER A 316 0.06 -6.62 10.45
C SER A 316 0.90 -7.65 11.22
N LYS A 317 0.97 -7.57 12.56
CA LYS A 317 1.64 -8.56 13.42
C LYS A 317 1.20 -10.00 13.15
N TYR A 318 -0.05 -10.20 12.73
CA TYR A 318 -0.57 -11.53 12.41
C TYR A 318 -0.02 -12.08 11.09
N VAL A 319 0.35 -11.24 10.14
CA VAL A 319 1.07 -11.66 8.93
C VAL A 319 2.46 -12.19 9.30
N THR A 320 3.19 -11.46 10.15
CA THR A 320 4.51 -11.87 10.64
C THR A 320 4.45 -13.23 11.34
N GLN A 321 3.43 -13.46 12.17
CA GLN A 321 3.23 -14.76 12.84
C GLN A 321 3.00 -15.92 11.85
N VAL A 322 2.25 -15.68 10.76
CA VAL A 322 2.07 -16.70 9.70
C VAL A 322 3.40 -17.01 9.01
N ILE A 323 4.22 -15.99 8.74
CA ILE A 323 5.52 -16.15 8.09
C ILE A 323 6.50 -16.93 9.00
N GLU A 324 6.51 -16.64 10.30
CA GLU A 324 7.39 -17.27 11.26
C GLU A 324 7.02 -18.75 11.58
N ASN A 325 5.73 -19.08 11.55
CA ASN A 325 5.23 -20.42 11.88
C ASN A 325 4.09 -20.87 10.94
N PRO A 326 4.40 -21.17 9.67
CA PRO A 326 3.40 -21.45 8.67
C PRO A 326 2.84 -22.88 8.74
N ASN A 327 1.55 -23.01 8.45
CA ASN A 327 0.93 -24.23 7.96
C ASN A 327 0.91 -24.18 6.43
N ILE A 328 1.83 -24.94 5.80
CA ILE A 328 2.09 -24.86 4.37
C ILE A 328 1.13 -25.79 3.61
N LYS A 329 0.49 -25.26 2.58
CA LYS A 329 -0.29 -26.04 1.60
C LYS A 329 0.28 -25.83 0.21
N GLU A 330 0.65 -26.92 -0.45
CA GLU A 330 1.11 -26.92 -1.83
C GLU A 330 -0.04 -26.58 -2.79
N LEU A 331 0.27 -25.88 -3.87
CA LEU A 331 -0.65 -25.53 -4.92
C LEU A 331 -0.42 -26.41 -6.16
N HIS A 332 -1.51 -26.85 -6.79
CA HIS A 332 -1.48 -27.54 -8.07
C HIS A 332 -2.08 -26.68 -9.17
N PHE A 333 -1.33 -26.53 -10.25
CA PHE A 333 -1.82 -25.88 -11.45
C PHE A 333 -2.60 -26.91 -12.32
N THR A 334 -3.89 -26.67 -12.48
CA THR A 334 -4.78 -27.52 -13.29
C THR A 334 -5.57 -26.67 -14.29
N GLY A 335 -5.36 -26.94 -15.56
CA GLY A 335 -5.95 -26.11 -16.62
C GLY A 335 -5.29 -24.75 -16.67
N ASN A 336 -5.98 -23.69 -16.25
CA ASN A 336 -5.50 -22.30 -16.24
C ASN A 336 -5.54 -21.67 -14.83
N SER A 337 -5.60 -22.47 -13.77
CA SER A 337 -5.80 -21.96 -12.41
C SER A 337 -5.17 -22.88 -11.35
N TYR A 338 -4.97 -22.35 -10.15
CA TYR A 338 -4.41 -23.07 -9.01
C TYR A 338 -5.51 -23.65 -8.10
N THR A 339 -5.22 -24.79 -7.52
CA THR A 339 -6.03 -25.45 -6.49
C THR A 339 -5.18 -25.75 -5.26
N CYS A 340 -5.72 -25.52 -4.07
CA CYS A 340 -5.07 -25.99 -2.84
C CYS A 340 -5.24 -27.51 -2.69
N ILE A 341 -4.17 -28.22 -2.39
CA ILE A 341 -4.25 -29.62 -1.99
C ILE A 341 -4.70 -29.65 -0.53
N SER A 342 -5.87 -30.20 -0.29
CA SER A 342 -6.25 -30.60 1.07
C SER A 342 -5.45 -31.85 1.44
N LYS A 343 -4.45 -31.73 2.31
CA LYS A 343 -3.89 -32.88 3.02
C LYS A 343 -4.80 -33.26 4.16
#